data_1f3619da0ddf7e912502431e9e12c527
#
_entry.id   1f3619da0ddf7e912502431e9e12c527
#
_cell.length_a   1.000
_cell.length_b   1.000
_cell.length_c   1.000
_cell.angle_alpha   90.00
_cell.angle_beta   90.00
_cell.angle_gamma   90.00
#
_symmetry.space_group_name_H-M   'P 1'
#
loop_
_entity.id
_entity.type
_entity.pdbx_description
1 polymer ?
#
loop_
_entity_poly.entity_id
_entity_poly.type
_entity_poly.pdbx_seq_one_letter_code
_entity_poly.pdbx_strand_id
1 'polypeptide(L)'
;RQMCIRDSNGRLPEDYQALLSLKGIGSYTAGAIASIAYGEKVPAVDGNVLRVISRITESTEDISRQSVRRKIEQQVSQIMPSDCPGDFNQGLIELGAIVCVPNGEPKCEICPAAEICRARKEGIAMELPVKTKAKGRKIEKRTVLVFHDSDTLAIQKRPDKGLLAGLYELPNLEGWLSQQEVIEYSKSIGLSPIRIKKLPAAKHIFSHVEWQMKGYEIQVDELETVSYTHLTLPTT
;
A
#
# COMPACT_ATOMS: atom_id res chain seq x y z
N ARG A 1 9.77 -10.42 -1.70
CA ARG A 1 10.96 -11.13 -1.18
C ARG A 1 11.70 -11.92 -2.27
N GLN A 2 11.04 -12.81 -3.01
CA GLN A 2 11.72 -13.66 -4.03
C GLN A 2 12.33 -12.87 -5.21
N MET A 3 11.73 -11.74 -5.61
CA MET A 3 12.26 -10.92 -6.72
C MET A 3 13.58 -10.23 -6.33
N CYS A 4 13.68 -9.65 -5.13
CA CYS A 4 14.91 -8.99 -4.66
C CYS A 4 16.10 -9.96 -4.57
N ILE A 5 15.86 -11.22 -4.17
CA ILE A 5 16.88 -12.26 -4.11
C ILE A 5 17.35 -12.67 -5.51
N ARG A 6 16.43 -12.76 -6.50
CA ARG A 6 16.78 -13.06 -7.89
C ARG A 6 17.67 -11.99 -8.53
N ASP A 7 17.34 -10.72 -8.29
CA ASP A 7 18.04 -9.59 -8.89
C ASP A 7 19.44 -9.36 -8.27
N SER A 8 19.75 -10.06 -7.16
CA SER A 8 20.97 -9.91 -6.37
C SER A 8 21.76 -11.24 -6.23
N ASN A 9 21.78 -12.07 -7.26
CA ASN A 9 22.50 -13.36 -7.29
C ASN A 9 22.18 -14.29 -6.09
N GLY A 10 20.93 -14.26 -5.62
CA GLY A 10 20.45 -15.10 -4.52
C GLY A 10 20.75 -14.57 -3.12
N ARG A 11 21.33 -13.38 -2.96
CA ARG A 11 21.62 -12.74 -1.66
C ARG A 11 21.12 -11.31 -1.63
N LEU A 12 20.65 -10.84 -0.48
CA LEU A 12 20.39 -9.42 -0.27
C LEU A 12 21.72 -8.69 -0.11
N PRO A 13 21.86 -7.50 -0.74
CA PRO A 13 23.00 -6.63 -0.47
C PRO A 13 23.10 -6.26 1.02
N GLU A 14 24.31 -6.11 1.53
CA GLU A 14 24.57 -5.73 2.92
C GLU A 14 24.55 -4.21 3.10
N ASP A 15 24.89 -3.49 2.04
CA ASP A 15 25.01 -2.03 2.02
C ASP A 15 23.67 -1.34 1.83
N TYR A 16 23.42 -0.27 2.59
CA TYR A 16 22.19 0.51 2.55
C TYR A 16 21.86 1.09 1.16
N GLN A 17 22.87 1.61 0.45
CA GLN A 17 22.65 2.21 -0.87
C GLN A 17 22.31 1.15 -1.92
N ALA A 18 22.97 0.00 -1.84
CA ALA A 18 22.67 -1.14 -2.69
C ALA A 18 21.25 -1.68 -2.43
N LEU A 19 20.82 -1.75 -1.17
CA LEU A 19 19.44 -2.11 -0.81
C LEU A 19 18.42 -1.12 -1.39
N LEU A 20 18.69 0.18 -1.35
CA LEU A 20 17.83 1.22 -1.93
C LEU A 20 17.66 1.11 -3.45
N SER A 21 18.64 0.54 -4.14
CA SER A 21 18.57 0.34 -5.60
C SER A 21 17.60 -0.76 -6.01
N LEU A 22 17.20 -1.63 -5.08
CA LEU A 22 16.29 -2.74 -5.35
C LEU A 22 14.84 -2.26 -5.45
N LYS A 23 14.15 -2.72 -6.48
CA LYS A 23 12.75 -2.35 -6.71
C LYS A 23 11.85 -2.78 -5.55
N GLY A 24 11.14 -1.82 -4.97
CA GLY A 24 10.22 -2.06 -3.85
C GLY A 24 10.87 -1.95 -2.46
N ILE A 25 12.14 -1.64 -2.35
CA ILE A 25 12.83 -1.34 -1.10
C ILE A 25 12.96 0.18 -0.96
N GLY A 26 12.28 0.75 0.03
CA GLY A 26 12.39 2.17 0.39
C GLY A 26 13.35 2.39 1.56
N SER A 27 13.59 3.68 1.94
CA SER A 27 14.54 4.06 3.00
C SER A 27 14.30 3.32 4.33
N TYR A 28 13.04 3.18 4.75
CA TYR A 28 12.71 2.41 5.95
C TYR A 28 13.15 0.95 5.87
N THR A 29 12.77 0.26 4.79
CA THR A 29 13.09 -1.17 4.63
C THR A 29 14.59 -1.38 4.47
N ALA A 30 15.26 -0.55 3.70
CA ALA A 30 16.70 -0.60 3.54
C ALA A 30 17.42 -0.35 4.89
N GLY A 31 17.01 0.69 5.64
CA GLY A 31 17.56 1.00 6.95
C GLY A 31 17.33 -0.12 7.97
N ALA A 32 16.15 -0.73 7.98
CA ALA A 32 15.86 -1.86 8.85
C ALA A 32 16.73 -3.08 8.54
N ILE A 33 16.86 -3.44 7.25
CA ILE A 33 17.71 -4.58 6.84
C ILE A 33 19.17 -4.30 7.17
N ALA A 34 19.70 -3.15 6.75
CA ALA A 34 21.11 -2.80 6.93
C ALA A 34 21.51 -2.72 8.41
N SER A 35 20.66 -2.12 9.26
CA SER A 35 20.98 -1.99 10.67
C SER A 35 20.76 -3.27 11.48
N ILE A 36 19.68 -4.00 11.24
CA ILE A 36 19.30 -5.17 12.05
C ILE A 36 20.09 -6.41 11.64
N ALA A 37 20.24 -6.64 10.32
CA ALA A 37 20.89 -7.83 9.83
C ALA A 37 22.41 -7.66 9.67
N TYR A 38 22.88 -6.44 9.38
CA TYR A 38 24.28 -6.19 9.04
C TYR A 38 24.99 -5.21 9.98
N GLY A 39 24.29 -4.62 10.95
CA GLY A 39 24.88 -3.70 11.92
C GLY A 39 25.32 -2.35 11.36
N GLU A 40 24.83 -1.98 10.16
CA GLU A 40 25.15 -0.68 9.56
C GLU A 40 24.44 0.45 10.32
N LYS A 41 25.16 1.52 10.62
CA LYS A 41 24.63 2.68 11.35
C LYS A 41 23.76 3.56 10.47
N VAL A 42 22.56 3.07 10.17
CA VAL A 42 21.54 3.77 9.35
C VAL A 42 20.17 3.74 9.99
N PRO A 43 19.40 4.84 9.94
CA PRO A 43 18.08 4.89 10.59
C PRO A 43 17.02 4.15 9.79
N ALA A 44 16.08 3.52 10.53
CA ALA A 44 14.87 2.92 9.99
C ALA A 44 13.64 3.72 10.47
N VAL A 45 13.26 4.78 9.74
CA VAL A 45 12.22 5.71 10.16
C VAL A 45 10.88 5.37 9.52
N ASP A 46 9.99 4.77 10.30
CA ASP A 46 8.59 4.49 9.95
C ASP A 46 7.63 5.51 10.59
N GLY A 47 6.32 5.26 10.48
CA GLY A 47 5.30 6.10 11.13
C GLY A 47 5.37 6.10 12.67
N ASN A 48 5.87 5.03 13.27
CA ASN A 48 6.07 4.95 14.72
C ASN A 48 7.22 5.83 15.17
N VAL A 49 8.36 5.73 14.51
CA VAL A 49 9.54 6.55 14.78
C VAL A 49 9.26 8.03 14.55
N LEU A 50 8.57 8.39 13.44
CA LEU A 50 8.15 9.77 13.19
C LEU A 50 7.33 10.33 14.36
N ARG A 51 6.38 9.56 14.88
CA ARG A 51 5.54 9.96 16.02
C ARG A 51 6.34 10.11 17.31
N VAL A 52 7.18 9.12 17.62
CA VAL A 52 8.01 9.13 18.83
C VAL A 52 8.94 10.36 18.84
N ILE A 53 9.68 10.56 17.77
CA ILE A 53 10.61 11.69 17.67
C ILE A 53 9.87 13.02 17.68
N SER A 54 8.75 13.16 16.95
CA SER A 54 7.94 14.40 17.00
C SER A 54 7.46 14.73 18.41
N ARG A 55 7.06 13.73 19.20
CA ARG A 55 6.65 13.93 20.61
C ARG A 55 7.82 14.24 21.51
N ILE A 56 8.94 13.53 21.41
CA ILE A 56 10.14 13.80 22.21
C ILE A 56 10.66 15.20 21.97
N THR A 57 10.72 15.65 20.72
CA THR A 57 11.25 16.96 20.32
C THR A 57 10.21 18.08 20.30
N GLU A 58 8.94 17.78 20.58
CA GLU A 58 7.82 18.74 20.49
C GLU A 58 7.69 19.36 19.09
N SER A 59 7.94 18.56 18.05
CA SER A 59 7.88 19.08 16.68
C SER A 59 6.45 19.22 16.21
N THR A 60 6.06 20.45 15.85
CA THR A 60 4.76 20.79 15.22
C THR A 60 4.83 20.76 13.69
N GLU A 61 5.97 20.36 13.13
CA GLU A 61 6.12 20.22 11.68
C GLU A 61 5.31 19.04 11.15
N ASP A 62 4.71 19.22 9.98
CA ASP A 62 3.88 18.19 9.34
C ASP A 62 4.73 17.01 8.85
N ILE A 63 4.58 15.85 9.50
CA ILE A 63 5.31 14.61 9.17
C ILE A 63 4.94 14.01 7.80
N SER A 64 3.91 14.53 7.12
CA SER A 64 3.59 14.10 5.76
C SER A 64 4.56 14.69 4.72
N ARG A 65 5.27 15.78 5.08
CA ARG A 65 6.26 16.44 4.22
C ARG A 65 7.58 15.67 4.18
N GLN A 66 8.08 15.43 2.97
CA GLN A 66 9.34 14.70 2.79
C GLN A 66 10.56 15.40 3.43
N SER A 67 10.57 16.74 3.48
CA SER A 67 11.62 17.52 4.16
C SER A 67 11.66 17.25 5.66
N VAL A 68 10.49 17.16 6.31
CA VAL A 68 10.38 16.85 7.74
C VAL A 68 10.83 15.42 8.04
N ARG A 69 10.46 14.48 7.19
CA ARG A 69 10.93 13.08 7.31
C ARG A 69 12.45 12.99 7.25
N ARG A 70 13.08 13.64 6.27
CA ARG A 70 14.54 13.69 6.14
C ARG A 70 15.22 14.34 7.35
N LYS A 71 14.62 15.40 7.91
CA LYS A 71 15.09 16.04 9.14
C LYS A 71 15.08 15.07 10.32
N ILE A 72 14.00 14.30 10.47
CA ILE A 72 13.88 13.29 11.52
C ILE A 72 14.87 12.14 11.28
N GLU A 73 15.04 11.67 10.05
CA GLU A 73 16.06 10.66 9.69
C GLU A 73 17.46 11.13 10.10
N GLN A 74 17.81 12.39 9.84
CA GLN A 74 19.10 12.96 10.26
C GLN A 74 19.24 13.03 11.78
N GLN A 75 18.20 13.45 12.50
CA GLN A 75 18.19 13.50 13.96
C GLN A 75 18.40 12.11 14.57
N VAL A 76 17.66 11.10 14.06
CA VAL A 76 17.81 9.71 14.51
C VAL A 76 19.21 9.18 14.22
N SER A 77 19.78 9.46 13.05
CA SER A 77 21.16 9.07 12.68
C SER A 77 22.19 9.64 13.63
N GLN A 78 22.02 10.89 14.10
CA GLN A 78 22.96 11.54 15.00
C GLN A 78 22.98 10.95 16.41
N ILE A 79 21.84 10.47 16.92
CA ILE A 79 21.72 9.90 18.27
C ILE A 79 21.90 8.37 18.28
N MET A 80 21.94 7.74 17.13
CA MET A 80 22.08 6.30 17.00
C MET A 80 23.45 5.81 17.48
N PRO A 81 23.50 4.81 18.39
CA PRO A 81 24.75 4.19 18.82
C PRO A 81 25.40 3.41 17.67
N SER A 82 26.74 3.32 17.68
CA SER A 82 27.48 2.63 16.64
C SER A 82 27.62 1.12 16.88
N ASP A 83 27.49 0.70 18.12
CA ASP A 83 27.64 -0.69 18.57
C ASP A 83 26.37 -1.52 18.48
N CYS A 84 25.19 -0.89 18.53
CA CYS A 84 23.90 -1.58 18.49
C CYS A 84 22.83 -0.84 17.67
N PRO A 85 23.10 -0.49 16.40
CA PRO A 85 22.15 0.30 15.60
C PRO A 85 20.83 -0.44 15.31
N GLY A 86 20.88 -1.77 15.17
CA GLY A 86 19.71 -2.60 14.96
C GLY A 86 18.76 -2.58 16.16
N ASP A 87 19.28 -2.77 17.38
CA ASP A 87 18.50 -2.74 18.62
C ASP A 87 17.89 -1.35 18.85
N PHE A 88 18.66 -0.30 18.55
CA PHE A 88 18.19 1.08 18.65
C PHE A 88 16.99 1.34 17.71
N ASN A 89 17.07 0.93 16.45
CA ASN A 89 15.96 1.05 15.50
C ASN A 89 14.74 0.24 15.95
N GLN A 90 14.94 -1.01 16.38
CA GLN A 90 13.85 -1.86 16.89
C GLN A 90 13.21 -1.23 18.12
N GLY A 91 14.01 -0.78 19.09
CA GLY A 91 13.50 -0.12 20.28
C GLY A 91 12.65 1.12 20.00
N LEU A 92 13.04 1.97 19.04
CA LEU A 92 12.23 3.12 18.63
C LEU A 92 10.91 2.71 17.96
N ILE A 93 10.95 1.69 17.10
CA ILE A 93 9.76 1.17 16.41
C ILE A 93 8.78 0.59 17.43
N GLU A 94 9.28 -0.26 18.34
CA GLU A 94 8.47 -0.89 19.39
C GLU A 94 7.92 0.12 20.38
N LEU A 95 8.73 1.09 20.80
CA LEU A 95 8.28 2.20 21.64
C LEU A 95 7.06 2.91 21.03
N GLY A 96 7.11 3.15 19.72
CA GLY A 96 5.98 3.70 18.99
C GLY A 96 4.78 2.74 18.93
N ALA A 97 5.01 1.46 18.72
CA ALA A 97 3.94 0.49 18.52
C ALA A 97 3.16 0.17 19.82
N ILE A 98 3.83 0.05 20.96
CA ILE A 98 3.24 -0.50 22.21
C ILE A 98 3.11 0.49 23.35
N VAL A 99 3.91 1.55 23.39
CA VAL A 99 3.92 2.57 24.48
C VAL A 99 3.42 3.91 23.96
N CYS A 100 4.11 4.50 22.99
CA CYS A 100 3.79 5.81 22.39
C CYS A 100 2.77 5.65 21.24
N VAL A 101 1.63 5.03 21.52
CA VAL A 101 0.63 4.57 20.55
C VAL A 101 0.04 5.67 19.68
N PRO A 102 -0.43 5.32 18.44
CA PRO A 102 -1.00 6.31 17.51
C PRO A 102 -2.45 6.71 17.84
N ASN A 103 -3.20 5.81 18.46
CA ASN A 103 -4.61 5.99 18.79
C ASN A 103 -4.82 5.86 20.29
N GLY A 104 -5.53 6.83 20.86
CA GLY A 104 -5.74 6.90 22.30
C GLY A 104 -4.54 7.49 23.06
N GLU A 105 -4.61 7.47 24.36
CA GLU A 105 -3.61 8.07 25.25
C GLU A 105 -2.31 7.23 25.26
N PRO A 106 -1.14 7.87 25.01
CA PRO A 106 0.14 7.18 25.11
C PRO A 106 0.45 6.82 26.58
N LYS A 107 1.06 5.65 26.78
CA LYS A 107 1.40 5.13 28.09
C LYS A 107 2.67 5.81 28.67
N CYS A 108 2.58 7.12 28.91
CA CYS A 108 3.73 7.94 29.29
C CYS A 108 4.36 7.55 30.64
N GLU A 109 3.61 6.91 31.53
CA GLU A 109 4.07 6.50 32.85
C GLU A 109 5.12 5.38 32.80
N ILE A 110 5.02 4.49 31.79
CA ILE A 110 5.96 3.39 31.59
C ILE A 110 6.96 3.67 30.45
N CYS A 111 6.94 4.89 29.89
CA CYS A 111 7.78 5.24 28.76
C CYS A 111 9.23 5.47 29.19
N PRO A 112 10.22 4.74 28.63
CA PRO A 112 11.64 4.94 28.97
C PRO A 112 12.16 6.34 28.56
N ALA A 113 11.48 7.04 27.62
CA ALA A 113 11.82 8.38 27.19
C ALA A 113 11.00 9.47 27.91
N ALA A 114 10.25 9.14 28.98
CA ALA A 114 9.34 10.06 29.64
C ALA A 114 10.01 11.34 30.15
N GLU A 115 11.21 11.24 30.70
CA GLU A 115 11.93 12.37 31.30
C GLU A 115 12.45 13.37 30.27
N ILE A 116 12.79 12.91 29.07
CA ILE A 116 13.29 13.73 27.97
C ILE A 116 12.18 14.19 27.03
N CYS A 117 10.97 13.67 27.17
CA CYS A 117 9.86 13.95 26.26
C CYS A 117 9.24 15.33 26.52
N ARG A 118 9.45 16.26 25.61
CA ARG A 118 8.90 17.62 25.69
C ARG A 118 7.38 17.63 25.60
N ALA A 119 6.80 16.89 24.65
CA ALA A 119 5.34 16.81 24.49
C ALA A 119 4.61 16.28 25.74
N ARG A 120 5.26 15.37 26.51
CA ARG A 120 4.73 14.94 27.80
C ARG A 120 4.76 16.07 28.84
N LYS A 121 5.88 16.80 28.91
CA LYS A 121 6.03 17.91 29.88
C LYS A 121 5.01 19.02 29.64
N GLU A 122 4.74 19.31 28.38
CA GLU A 122 3.76 20.33 27.97
C GLU A 122 2.31 19.82 27.90
N GLY A 123 2.07 18.52 28.09
CA GLY A 123 0.73 17.93 28.04
C GLY A 123 0.12 17.81 26.64
N ILE A 124 0.91 18.00 25.58
CA ILE A 124 0.45 18.02 24.17
C ILE A 124 0.73 16.74 23.39
N ALA A 125 1.04 15.64 24.07
CA ALA A 125 1.38 14.37 23.40
C ALA A 125 0.28 13.85 22.46
N MET A 126 -0.99 14.17 22.73
CA MET A 126 -2.12 13.77 21.90
C MET A 126 -2.25 14.61 20.62
N GLU A 127 -1.69 15.82 20.59
CA GLU A 127 -1.73 16.72 19.45
C GLU A 127 -0.65 16.39 18.41
N LEU A 128 0.35 15.60 18.81
CA LEU A 128 1.50 15.22 17.98
C LEU A 128 1.49 13.73 17.60
N PRO A 129 1.96 13.41 16.41
CA PRO A 129 2.54 14.29 15.39
C PRO A 129 1.49 15.04 14.57
N VAL A 130 1.83 16.23 14.10
CA VAL A 130 1.01 16.95 13.13
C VAL A 130 1.06 16.22 11.80
N LYS A 131 -0.11 15.95 11.24
CA LYS A 131 -0.24 15.28 9.93
C LYS A 131 -1.38 15.92 9.14
N THR A 132 -1.05 16.49 8.00
CA THR A 132 -2.08 17.00 7.08
C THR A 132 -2.96 15.84 6.64
N LYS A 133 -4.29 16.03 6.70
CA LYS A 133 -5.25 15.05 6.20
C LYS A 133 -4.96 14.80 4.72
N ALA A 134 -4.83 13.54 4.35
CA ALA A 134 -4.69 13.15 2.95
C ALA A 134 -5.89 13.71 2.15
N LYS A 135 -5.64 14.18 0.93
CA LYS A 135 -6.72 14.52 0.00
C LYS A 135 -7.67 13.33 -0.11
N GLY A 136 -8.97 13.62 -0.17
CA GLY A 136 -9.98 12.58 -0.37
C GLY A 136 -9.62 11.71 -1.58
N ARG A 137 -9.88 10.40 -1.50
CA ARG A 137 -9.67 9.49 -2.62
C ARG A 137 -10.58 9.86 -3.77
N LYS A 138 -10.08 9.75 -5.00
CA LYS A 138 -10.90 9.84 -6.20
C LYS A 138 -11.84 8.62 -6.22
N ILE A 139 -13.14 8.84 -6.28
CA ILE A 139 -14.12 7.76 -6.42
C ILE A 139 -14.29 7.48 -7.90
N GLU A 140 -14.04 6.24 -8.31
CA GLU A 140 -14.28 5.74 -9.66
C GLU A 140 -15.37 4.67 -9.62
N LYS A 141 -16.44 4.95 -10.34
CA LYS A 141 -17.54 4.00 -10.54
C LYS A 141 -17.19 3.09 -11.71
N ARG A 142 -17.36 1.78 -11.53
CA ARG A 142 -17.05 0.78 -12.55
C ARG A 142 -18.14 -0.26 -12.65
N THR A 143 -18.42 -0.70 -13.88
CA THR A 143 -19.26 -1.87 -14.15
C THR A 143 -18.34 -3.00 -14.62
N VAL A 144 -18.24 -4.05 -13.82
CA VAL A 144 -17.42 -5.24 -14.10
C VAL A 144 -18.26 -6.27 -14.83
N LEU A 145 -17.72 -6.82 -15.92
CA LEU A 145 -18.40 -7.78 -16.79
C LEU A 145 -17.68 -9.12 -16.70
N VAL A 146 -18.39 -10.13 -16.25
CA VAL A 146 -17.90 -11.52 -16.18
C VAL A 146 -18.50 -12.27 -17.34
N PHE A 147 -17.86 -12.15 -18.52
CA PHE A 147 -18.25 -12.91 -19.70
C PHE A 147 -17.70 -14.32 -19.61
N HIS A 148 -18.57 -15.30 -19.76
CA HIS A 148 -18.19 -16.70 -19.82
C HIS A 148 -19.08 -17.47 -20.81
N ASP A 149 -18.49 -18.47 -21.44
CA ASP A 149 -19.21 -19.59 -22.03
C ASP A 149 -19.19 -20.78 -21.06
N SER A 150 -19.27 -22.06 -21.52
CA SER A 150 -19.31 -23.22 -20.61
C SER A 150 -18.10 -23.32 -19.70
N ASP A 151 -16.87 -23.22 -20.26
CA ASP A 151 -15.62 -23.55 -19.56
C ASP A 151 -14.59 -22.44 -19.57
N THR A 152 -14.85 -21.33 -20.26
CA THR A 152 -13.89 -20.23 -20.42
C THR A 152 -14.41 -18.91 -19.88
N LEU A 153 -13.49 -18.06 -19.46
CA LEU A 153 -13.73 -16.74 -18.91
C LEU A 153 -12.93 -15.69 -19.69
N ALA A 154 -13.59 -14.62 -20.09
CA ALA A 154 -12.91 -13.52 -20.74
C ALA A 154 -12.16 -12.63 -19.74
N ILE A 155 -10.88 -12.37 -20.01
CA ILE A 155 -10.04 -11.42 -19.29
C ILE A 155 -9.37 -10.47 -20.27
N GLN A 156 -8.98 -9.31 -19.79
CA GLN A 156 -8.20 -8.34 -20.56
C GLN A 156 -6.93 -7.94 -19.82
N LYS A 157 -5.87 -7.66 -20.56
CA LYS A 157 -4.65 -7.10 -20.00
C LYS A 157 -4.79 -5.61 -19.83
N ARG A 158 -4.47 -5.11 -18.64
CA ARG A 158 -4.41 -3.68 -18.36
C ARG A 158 -3.27 -3.00 -19.12
N PRO A 159 -3.40 -1.70 -19.41
CA PRO A 159 -2.30 -0.93 -19.98
C PRO A 159 -1.02 -1.04 -19.16
N ASP A 160 0.13 -0.87 -19.81
CA ASP A 160 1.45 -0.96 -19.16
C ASP A 160 1.76 0.23 -18.23
N LYS A 161 0.83 1.20 -18.11
CA LYS A 161 0.94 2.36 -17.23
C LYS A 161 -0.34 2.55 -16.42
N GLY A 162 -0.19 3.08 -15.21
CA GLY A 162 -1.32 3.39 -14.32
C GLY A 162 -1.52 2.34 -13.23
N LEU A 163 -2.70 2.37 -12.63
CA LEU A 163 -3.06 1.48 -11.51
C LEU A 163 -3.12 0.03 -11.96
N LEU A 164 -2.42 -0.88 -11.27
CA LEU A 164 -2.33 -2.31 -11.60
C LEU A 164 -1.85 -2.58 -13.04
N ALA A 165 -0.89 -1.77 -13.52
CA ALA A 165 -0.36 -1.87 -14.88
C ALA A 165 0.14 -3.26 -15.24
N GLY A 166 -0.20 -3.72 -16.45
CA GLY A 166 0.21 -5.01 -16.99
C GLY A 166 -0.43 -6.24 -16.37
N LEU A 167 -1.26 -6.10 -15.34
CA LEU A 167 -2.01 -7.23 -14.77
C LEU A 167 -3.24 -7.55 -15.64
N TYR A 168 -3.75 -8.77 -15.49
CA TYR A 168 -5.03 -9.15 -16.09
C TYR A 168 -6.19 -8.78 -15.17
N GLU A 169 -7.30 -8.39 -15.78
CA GLU A 169 -8.54 -8.03 -15.11
C GLU A 169 -9.77 -8.55 -15.88
N LEU A 170 -10.88 -8.63 -15.20
CA LEU A 170 -12.17 -8.80 -15.88
C LEU A 170 -12.50 -7.55 -16.71
N PRO A 171 -13.09 -7.68 -17.90
CA PRO A 171 -13.59 -6.53 -18.66
C PRO A 171 -14.41 -5.60 -17.79
N ASN A 172 -14.18 -4.31 -17.89
CA ASN A 172 -14.92 -3.34 -17.10
C ASN A 172 -15.07 -2.00 -17.83
N LEU A 173 -16.14 -1.31 -17.54
CA LEU A 173 -16.51 -0.03 -18.13
C LEU A 173 -16.62 1.06 -17.06
N GLU A 174 -16.35 2.29 -17.44
CA GLU A 174 -16.58 3.44 -16.56
C GLU A 174 -18.06 3.67 -16.30
N GLY A 175 -18.38 4.07 -15.06
CA GLY A 175 -19.75 4.32 -14.65
C GLY A 175 -20.47 3.08 -14.14
N TRP A 176 -21.72 3.29 -13.80
CA TRP A 176 -22.65 2.24 -13.39
C TRP A 176 -23.70 2.02 -14.49
N LEU A 177 -23.47 1.04 -15.32
CA LEU A 177 -24.38 0.68 -16.39
C LEU A 177 -25.59 -0.11 -15.84
N SER A 178 -26.72 0.08 -16.48
CA SER A 178 -27.90 -0.75 -16.35
C SER A 178 -27.72 -2.09 -17.07
N GLN A 179 -28.57 -3.04 -16.78
CA GLN A 179 -28.56 -4.33 -17.48
C GLN A 179 -28.78 -4.18 -18.99
N GLN A 180 -29.63 -3.24 -19.40
CA GLN A 180 -29.92 -2.97 -20.81
C GLN A 180 -28.67 -2.44 -21.55
N GLU A 181 -27.97 -1.46 -20.95
CA GLU A 181 -26.72 -0.92 -21.52
C GLU A 181 -25.63 -1.99 -21.60
N VAL A 182 -25.56 -2.93 -20.63
CA VAL A 182 -24.61 -4.04 -20.67
C VAL A 182 -24.95 -5.01 -21.83
N ILE A 183 -26.23 -5.29 -22.07
CA ILE A 183 -26.67 -6.13 -23.21
C ILE A 183 -26.29 -5.45 -24.53
N GLU A 184 -26.55 -4.15 -24.67
CA GLU A 184 -26.21 -3.38 -25.86
C GLU A 184 -24.70 -3.34 -26.10
N TYR A 185 -23.93 -3.11 -25.04
CA TYR A 185 -22.46 -3.20 -25.12
C TYR A 185 -21.98 -4.58 -25.55
N SER A 186 -22.51 -5.63 -24.95
CA SER A 186 -22.14 -7.02 -25.30
C SER A 186 -22.35 -7.30 -26.80
N LYS A 187 -23.52 -6.90 -27.32
CA LYS A 187 -23.82 -7.01 -28.76
C LYS A 187 -22.88 -6.18 -29.63
N SER A 188 -22.52 -4.97 -29.18
CA SER A 188 -21.64 -4.06 -29.94
C SER A 188 -20.24 -4.60 -30.12
N ILE A 189 -19.76 -5.48 -29.22
CA ILE A 189 -18.47 -6.16 -29.30
C ILE A 189 -18.56 -7.54 -29.95
N GLY A 190 -19.73 -7.94 -30.49
CA GLY A 190 -19.91 -9.18 -31.21
C GLY A 190 -20.34 -10.38 -30.34
N LEU A 191 -20.64 -10.16 -29.06
CA LEU A 191 -21.13 -11.24 -28.17
C LEU A 191 -22.65 -11.36 -28.23
N SER A 192 -23.12 -12.61 -28.12
CA SER A 192 -24.55 -12.96 -28.02
C SER A 192 -24.89 -13.38 -26.59
N PRO A 193 -25.39 -12.46 -25.72
CA PRO A 193 -25.73 -12.83 -24.35
C PRO A 193 -26.96 -13.74 -24.31
N ILE A 194 -26.78 -14.92 -23.67
CA ILE A 194 -27.85 -15.89 -23.44
C ILE A 194 -28.53 -15.63 -22.10
N ARG A 195 -27.73 -15.38 -21.07
CA ARG A 195 -28.20 -15.14 -19.71
C ARG A 195 -27.40 -14.03 -19.07
N ILE A 196 -28.07 -13.17 -18.33
CA ILE A 196 -27.41 -12.11 -17.54
C ILE A 196 -27.91 -12.15 -16.09
N LYS A 197 -26.95 -12.04 -15.17
CA LYS A 197 -27.24 -12.02 -13.73
C LYS A 197 -26.47 -10.89 -13.09
N LYS A 198 -27.16 -10.08 -12.29
CA LYS A 198 -26.53 -9.02 -11.52
C LYS A 198 -25.74 -9.61 -10.35
N LEU A 199 -24.51 -9.18 -10.19
CA LEU A 199 -23.65 -9.54 -9.07
C LEU A 199 -23.80 -8.54 -7.92
N PRO A 200 -23.45 -8.92 -6.68
CA PRO A 200 -23.39 -8.00 -5.56
C PRO A 200 -22.43 -6.83 -5.84
N ALA A 201 -22.77 -5.66 -5.31
CA ALA A 201 -21.88 -4.51 -5.39
C ALA A 201 -20.60 -4.76 -4.58
N ALA A 202 -19.48 -4.30 -5.09
CA ALA A 202 -18.19 -4.44 -4.46
C ALA A 202 -17.46 -3.09 -4.39
N LYS A 203 -16.53 -2.99 -3.44
CA LYS A 203 -15.69 -1.82 -3.28
C LYS A 203 -14.25 -2.25 -3.07
N HIS A 204 -13.33 -1.57 -3.75
CA HIS A 204 -11.90 -1.73 -3.49
C HIS A 204 -11.22 -0.38 -3.28
N ILE A 205 -10.35 -0.31 -2.25
CA ILE A 205 -9.73 0.93 -1.82
C ILE A 205 -8.22 0.85 -2.07
N PHE A 206 -7.75 1.71 -2.98
CA PHE A 206 -6.32 1.97 -3.20
C PHE A 206 -5.87 3.21 -2.40
N SER A 207 -4.60 3.50 -2.39
CA SER A 207 -4.05 4.66 -1.66
C SER A 207 -4.70 5.99 -2.04
N HIS A 208 -4.99 6.20 -3.34
CA HIS A 208 -5.48 7.47 -3.89
C HIS A 208 -6.80 7.36 -4.67
N VAL A 209 -7.28 6.13 -4.90
CA VAL A 209 -8.52 5.85 -5.65
C VAL A 209 -9.36 4.85 -4.88
N GLU A 210 -10.68 5.01 -4.91
CA GLU A 210 -11.67 4.05 -4.46
C GLU A 210 -12.51 3.61 -5.65
N TRP A 211 -12.50 2.31 -5.97
CA TRP A 211 -13.40 1.73 -6.95
C TRP A 211 -14.69 1.29 -6.29
N GLN A 212 -15.80 1.82 -6.80
CA GLN A 212 -17.15 1.38 -6.47
C GLN A 212 -17.69 0.61 -7.66
N MET A 213 -17.85 -0.70 -7.50
CA MET A 213 -18.14 -1.61 -8.58
C MET A 213 -19.54 -2.19 -8.50
N LYS A 214 -20.23 -2.24 -9.64
CA LYS A 214 -21.35 -3.14 -9.92
C LYS A 214 -20.86 -4.21 -10.87
N GLY A 215 -21.42 -5.39 -10.82
CA GLY A 215 -21.01 -6.47 -11.69
C GLY A 215 -22.21 -7.17 -12.34
N TYR A 216 -21.94 -7.72 -13.50
CA TYR A 216 -22.86 -8.62 -14.20
C TYR A 216 -22.10 -9.87 -14.65
N GLU A 217 -22.68 -11.02 -14.39
CA GLU A 217 -22.30 -12.29 -14.95
C GLU A 217 -23.10 -12.50 -16.24
N ILE A 218 -22.40 -12.67 -17.34
CA ILE A 218 -23.00 -12.76 -18.68
C ILE A 218 -22.56 -14.07 -19.32
N GLN A 219 -23.49 -14.99 -19.43
CA GLN A 219 -23.29 -16.19 -20.22
C GLN A 219 -23.51 -15.86 -21.69
N VAL A 220 -22.54 -16.18 -22.51
CA VAL A 220 -22.57 -15.98 -23.96
C VAL A 220 -22.52 -17.33 -24.67
N ASP A 221 -22.84 -17.32 -25.96
CA ASP A 221 -22.81 -18.53 -26.80
C ASP A 221 -21.36 -18.98 -27.02
N GLU A 222 -20.50 -18.07 -27.45
CA GLU A 222 -19.10 -18.35 -27.76
C GLU A 222 -18.22 -17.12 -27.48
N LEU A 223 -17.09 -17.32 -26.77
CA LEU A 223 -16.14 -16.26 -26.45
C LEU A 223 -15.07 -16.03 -27.53
N GLU A 224 -14.82 -17.00 -28.40
CA GLU A 224 -13.73 -16.93 -29.41
C GLU A 224 -13.90 -15.78 -30.42
N THR A 225 -15.10 -15.21 -30.50
CA THR A 225 -15.43 -14.12 -31.43
C THR A 225 -14.87 -12.75 -31.02
N VAL A 226 -14.30 -12.62 -29.82
CA VAL A 226 -13.85 -11.32 -29.27
C VAL A 226 -12.36 -11.30 -28.93
N SER A 227 -11.75 -10.12 -29.02
CA SER A 227 -10.32 -9.88 -28.77
C SER A 227 -9.93 -9.92 -27.27
N TYR A 228 -10.60 -10.69 -26.45
CA TYR A 228 -10.22 -10.92 -25.05
C TYR A 228 -9.32 -12.15 -24.94
N THR A 229 -8.46 -12.16 -23.91
CA THR A 229 -7.73 -13.37 -23.52
C THR A 229 -8.70 -14.31 -22.81
N HIS A 230 -8.71 -15.58 -23.15
CA HIS A 230 -9.58 -16.57 -22.55
C HIS A 230 -8.81 -17.40 -21.51
N LEU A 231 -9.39 -17.58 -20.32
CA LEU A 231 -8.90 -18.48 -19.29
C LEU A 231 -9.85 -19.65 -19.15
N THR A 232 -9.34 -20.88 -19.30
CA THR A 232 -10.08 -22.08 -18.98
C THR A 232 -10.25 -22.19 -17.47
N LEU A 233 -11.48 -22.36 -17.00
CA LEU A 233 -11.76 -22.58 -15.60
C LEU A 233 -11.32 -24.01 -15.21
N PRO A 234 -10.69 -24.23 -14.05
CA PRO A 234 -10.37 -25.57 -13.59
C PRO A 234 -11.68 -26.34 -13.39
N THR A 235 -11.78 -27.50 -14.05
CA THR A 235 -12.86 -28.47 -13.78
C THR A 235 -12.70 -29.01 -12.36
N THR A 236 -13.65 -28.72 -11.49
CA THR A 236 -13.75 -29.28 -10.13
C THR A 236 -14.22 -30.73 -10.17
#